data_47b46eba5f049d7bc9cf6b414cef8ee8
#
_entry.id   47b46eba5f049d7bc9cf6b414cef8ee8
#
_cell.length_a   1.000
_cell.length_b   1.000
_cell.length_c   1.000
_cell.angle_alpha   90.00
_cell.angle_beta   90.00
_cell.angle_gamma   90.00
#
_symmetry.space_group_name_H-M   'P 1'
#
loop_
_entity.id
_entity.type
_entity.pdbx_description
1 polymer ?
#
loop_
_entity_poly.entity_id
_entity_poly.type
_entity_poly.pdbx_seq_one_letter_code
_entity_poly.pdbx_strand_id
1 'polypeptide(L)'
;MKNNFGTNISWTLFGESHGPAIGITLDGLPAGFQVDMEQIKDDMDKRKATGKISTQRHEADEVHIISGMYNGYTTGTALTIIIENQNTKSKDYSAFHGRLRPGHADFTAFEKYNGYQDYRGGGHFSGRLTACI
;
A
#
# COMPACT_ATOMS: atom_id res chain seq x y z
N MET A 1 -16.18 -1.76 -3.21
CA MET A 1 -15.29 -1.96 -2.02
C MET A 1 -15.07 -0.62 -1.35
N LYS A 2 -15.07 -0.57 -0.04
CA LYS A 2 -14.80 0.66 0.70
C LYS A 2 -13.31 0.71 1.04
N ASN A 3 -12.61 1.76 0.60
CA ASN A 3 -11.19 1.97 0.87
C ASN A 3 -10.93 3.09 1.87
N ASN A 4 -11.99 3.76 2.31
CA ASN A 4 -11.95 4.85 3.27
C ASN A 4 -12.47 4.37 4.63
N PHE A 5 -11.80 4.75 5.71
CA PHE A 5 -12.05 4.34 7.09
C PHE A 5 -11.95 5.56 8.01
N GLY A 6 -12.57 5.48 9.18
CA GLY A 6 -12.56 6.53 10.18
C GLY A 6 -13.72 7.53 10.04
N THR A 7 -13.78 8.49 10.96
CA THR A 7 -14.80 9.55 11.04
C THR A 7 -14.14 10.92 11.20
N ASN A 8 -13.66 11.29 12.38
CA ASN A 8 -13.02 12.60 12.62
C ASN A 8 -11.62 12.69 11.97
N ILE A 9 -10.85 11.62 12.11
CA ILE A 9 -9.67 11.36 11.28
C ILE A 9 -10.06 10.24 10.36
N SER A 10 -9.96 10.46 9.07
CA SER A 10 -10.24 9.44 8.06
C SER A 10 -8.99 9.12 7.26
N TRP A 11 -8.95 7.92 6.73
CA TRP A 11 -7.84 7.44 5.92
C TRP A 11 -8.32 6.59 4.77
N THR A 12 -7.68 6.76 3.65
CA THR A 12 -7.97 6.02 2.42
C THR A 12 -6.74 5.24 2.01
N LEU A 13 -6.88 3.92 1.91
CA LEU A 13 -5.86 3.05 1.33
C LEU A 13 -6.06 2.94 -0.17
N PHE A 14 -4.98 2.98 -0.93
CA PHE A 14 -5.00 2.83 -2.38
C PHE A 14 -3.79 2.06 -2.90
N GLY A 15 -3.87 1.65 -4.16
CA GLY A 15 -2.83 0.94 -4.89
C GLY A 15 -3.07 -0.57 -4.98
N GLU A 16 -2.35 -1.19 -5.88
CA GLU A 16 -2.31 -2.63 -6.13
C GLU A 16 -0.88 -3.15 -6.01
N SER A 17 -0.73 -4.44 -5.67
CA SER A 17 0.58 -5.02 -5.38
C SER A 17 1.57 -4.94 -6.56
N HIS A 18 1.07 -4.88 -7.80
CA HIS A 18 1.85 -4.74 -9.03
C HIS A 18 1.55 -3.44 -9.80
N GLY A 19 0.82 -2.53 -9.18
CA GLY A 19 0.67 -1.16 -9.65
C GLY A 19 1.94 -0.33 -9.42
N PRO A 20 1.97 0.93 -9.81
CA PRO A 20 3.15 1.80 -9.68
C PRO A 20 3.50 2.08 -8.22
N ALA A 21 2.51 2.19 -7.35
CA ALA A 21 2.69 2.47 -5.93
C ALA A 21 1.49 1.98 -5.11
N ILE A 22 1.71 1.84 -3.81
CA ILE A 22 0.66 1.74 -2.80
C ILE A 22 0.74 2.96 -1.90
N GLY A 23 -0.35 3.31 -1.22
CA GLY A 23 -0.30 4.47 -0.34
C GLY A 23 -1.49 4.61 0.57
N ILE A 24 -1.40 5.64 1.39
CA ILE A 24 -2.44 6.07 2.32
C ILE A 24 -2.60 7.58 2.24
N THR A 25 -3.83 8.03 2.32
CA THR A 25 -4.17 9.44 2.52
C THR A 25 -4.91 9.57 3.84
N LEU A 26 -4.39 10.41 4.73
CA LEU A 26 -4.98 10.76 6.02
C LEU A 26 -5.60 12.15 5.91
N ASP A 27 -6.83 12.30 6.37
CA ASP A 27 -7.54 13.58 6.41
C ASP A 27 -8.09 13.84 7.82
N GLY A 28 -8.21 15.12 8.19
CA GLY A 28 -8.66 15.52 9.52
C GLY A 28 -7.54 15.69 10.56
N LEU A 29 -6.26 15.60 10.16
CA LEU A 29 -5.15 15.90 11.06
C LEU A 29 -5.05 17.40 11.30
N PRO A 30 -4.78 17.83 12.56
CA PRO A 30 -4.54 19.24 12.82
C PRO A 30 -3.25 19.75 12.17
N ALA A 31 -3.19 21.02 11.81
CA ALA A 31 -1.96 21.66 11.39
C ALA A 31 -0.96 21.75 12.56
N GLY A 32 0.34 21.67 12.25
CA GLY A 32 1.41 21.84 13.24
C GLY A 32 1.72 20.60 14.09
N PHE A 33 1.18 19.43 13.72
CA PHE A 33 1.60 18.16 14.33
C PHE A 33 2.93 17.72 13.73
N GLN A 34 3.91 17.41 14.57
CA GLN A 34 5.23 16.93 14.12
C GLN A 34 5.15 15.51 13.61
N VAL A 35 5.64 15.29 12.39
CA VAL A 35 5.73 13.95 11.79
C VAL A 35 7.10 13.36 12.08
N ASP A 36 7.15 12.26 12.82
CA ASP A 36 8.39 11.56 13.15
C ASP A 36 8.78 10.60 12.02
N MET A 37 9.61 11.07 11.10
CA MET A 37 10.09 10.29 9.96
C MET A 37 11.04 9.15 10.37
N GLU A 38 11.77 9.30 11.49
CA GLU A 38 12.65 8.23 12.00
C GLU A 38 11.83 7.08 12.55
N GLN A 39 10.77 7.38 13.30
CA GLN A 39 9.85 6.36 13.79
C GLN A 39 9.16 5.60 12.65
N ILE A 40 8.70 6.31 11.61
CA ILE A 40 8.11 5.68 10.42
C ILE A 40 9.14 4.72 9.76
N LYS A 41 10.38 5.17 9.61
CA LYS A 41 11.44 4.35 9.04
C LYS A 41 11.72 3.10 9.88
N ASP A 42 11.80 3.25 11.19
CA ASP A 42 12.04 2.13 12.11
C ASP A 42 10.90 1.10 12.03
N ASP A 43 9.65 1.54 11.96
CA ASP A 43 8.50 0.66 11.84
C ASP A 43 8.46 -0.05 10.48
N MET A 44 8.82 0.64 9.41
CA MET A 44 9.00 0.04 8.09
C MET A 44 10.14 -0.99 8.07
N ASP A 45 11.24 -0.74 8.76
CA ASP A 45 12.37 -1.66 8.84
C ASP A 45 12.02 -2.94 9.62
N LYS A 46 11.19 -2.86 10.65
CA LYS A 46 10.68 -4.04 11.39
C LYS A 46 9.88 -5.00 10.49
N ARG A 47 9.29 -4.48 9.43
CA ARG A 47 8.54 -5.24 8.44
C ARG A 47 9.45 -6.00 7.47
N LYS A 48 10.70 -5.56 7.30
CA LYS A 48 11.66 -6.22 6.41
C LYS A 48 11.92 -7.64 6.88
N ALA A 49 11.88 -8.57 5.94
CA ALA A 49 12.12 -9.97 6.20
C ALA A 49 13.56 -10.20 6.73
N THR A 50 13.69 -10.59 7.99
CA THR A 50 14.97 -10.96 8.62
C THR A 50 14.97 -12.44 8.93
N GLY A 51 15.89 -13.23 8.31
CA GLY A 51 16.15 -14.63 8.65
C GLY A 51 15.50 -15.68 7.74
N LYS A 52 15.66 -16.97 8.13
CA LYS A 52 15.34 -18.16 7.31
C LYS A 52 13.84 -18.43 7.13
N ILE A 53 12.97 -17.76 7.86
CA ILE A 53 11.52 -18.03 7.89
C ILE A 53 10.74 -17.01 7.05
N SER A 54 11.36 -15.92 6.66
CA SER A 54 10.72 -14.86 5.89
C SER A 54 11.09 -14.93 4.41
N THR A 55 10.14 -14.64 3.54
CA THR A 55 10.39 -14.54 2.09
C THR A 55 11.47 -13.48 1.82
N GLN A 56 12.53 -13.87 1.10
CA GLN A 56 13.68 -13.02 0.74
C GLN A 56 13.28 -11.93 -0.27
N ARG A 57 12.31 -11.09 0.03
CA ARG A 57 12.05 -9.86 -0.74
C ARG A 57 12.70 -8.71 0.01
N HIS A 58 13.89 -8.34 -0.40
CA HIS A 58 14.50 -7.05 -0.07
C HIS A 58 13.83 -5.97 -0.93
N GLU A 59 12.63 -5.56 -0.55
CA GLU A 59 12.02 -4.37 -1.09
C GLU A 59 12.52 -3.20 -0.23
N ALA A 60 13.15 -2.24 -0.87
CA ALA A 60 13.39 -0.94 -0.25
C ALA A 60 12.03 -0.22 -0.22
N ASP A 61 11.23 -0.48 0.83
CA ASP A 61 9.96 0.20 1.07
C ASP A 61 10.25 1.65 1.47
N GLU A 62 10.68 2.46 0.50
CA GLU A 62 10.97 3.87 0.73
C GLU A 62 9.66 4.66 0.78
N VAL A 63 9.48 5.38 1.88
CA VAL A 63 8.29 6.18 2.16
C VAL A 63 8.46 7.59 1.59
N HIS A 64 7.53 8.02 0.75
CA HIS A 64 7.48 9.37 0.19
C HIS A 64 6.22 10.11 0.63
N ILE A 65 6.37 11.24 1.28
CA ILE A 65 5.25 12.15 1.61
C ILE A 65 5.09 13.13 0.46
N ILE A 66 3.92 13.10 -0.20
CA ILE A 66 3.64 13.89 -1.41
C ILE A 66 2.71 15.08 -1.16
N SER A 67 2.01 15.11 -0.03
CA SER A 67 1.21 16.26 0.39
C SER A 67 0.98 16.27 1.90
N GLY A 68 0.54 17.39 2.46
CA GLY A 68 0.11 17.51 3.84
C GLY A 68 1.22 17.74 4.86
N MET A 69 2.47 17.91 4.42
CA MET A 69 3.60 18.19 5.31
C MET A 69 4.43 19.37 4.79
N TYR A 70 4.88 20.22 5.71
CA TYR A 70 5.82 21.30 5.46
C TYR A 70 6.78 21.45 6.64
N ASN A 71 8.08 21.47 6.39
CA ASN A 71 9.14 21.56 7.40
C ASN A 71 8.99 20.56 8.57
N GLY A 72 8.56 19.33 8.29
CA GLY A 72 8.38 18.27 9.29
C GLY A 72 7.08 18.31 10.08
N TYR A 73 6.17 19.23 9.74
CA TYR A 73 4.88 19.40 10.43
C TYR A 73 3.72 19.24 9.46
N THR A 74 2.59 18.73 9.95
CA THR A 74 1.36 18.67 9.17
C THR A 74 0.85 20.07 8.83
N THR A 75 0.25 20.21 7.65
CA THR A 75 -0.29 21.51 7.18
C THR A 75 -1.78 21.68 7.43
N GLY A 76 -2.47 20.62 7.89
CA GLY A 76 -3.93 20.58 8.00
C GLY A 76 -4.65 20.20 6.71
N THR A 77 -3.94 20.11 5.57
CA THR A 77 -4.48 19.48 4.37
C THR A 77 -4.22 17.97 4.41
N ALA A 78 -4.81 17.22 3.47
CA ALA A 78 -4.67 15.77 3.43
C ALA A 78 -3.19 15.34 3.38
N LEU A 79 -2.75 14.54 4.36
CA LEU A 79 -1.42 13.95 4.39
C LEU A 79 -1.42 12.69 3.55
N THR A 80 -0.67 12.71 2.44
CA THR A 80 -0.59 11.56 1.53
C THR A 80 0.82 10.99 1.49
N ILE A 81 0.91 9.70 1.75
CA ILE A 81 2.15 8.93 1.82
C ILE A 81 2.07 7.82 0.79
N ILE A 82 3.14 7.64 0.02
CA ILE A 82 3.25 6.56 -0.97
C ILE A 82 4.52 5.72 -0.74
N ILE A 83 4.43 4.46 -1.17
CA ILE A 83 5.55 3.52 -1.27
C ILE A 83 5.56 3.02 -2.71
N GLU A 84 6.63 3.28 -3.45
CA GLU A 84 6.76 2.86 -4.83
C GLU A 84 7.03 1.36 -4.93
N ASN A 85 6.38 0.69 -5.87
CA ASN A 85 6.60 -0.71 -6.17
C ASN A 85 7.80 -0.85 -7.13
N GLN A 86 8.99 -1.11 -6.60
CA GLN A 86 10.23 -1.16 -7.37
C GLN A 86 10.48 -2.48 -8.11
N ASN A 87 9.91 -3.61 -7.65
CA ASN A 87 10.22 -4.96 -8.14
C ASN A 87 8.97 -5.74 -8.58
N THR A 88 8.22 -5.19 -9.53
CA THR A 88 7.05 -5.90 -10.07
C THR A 88 7.44 -6.79 -11.25
N LYS A 89 7.60 -8.10 -11.02
CA LYS A 89 7.81 -9.09 -12.10
C LYS A 89 6.47 -9.45 -12.74
N SER A 90 5.90 -8.49 -13.47
CA SER A 90 4.58 -8.65 -14.11
C SER A 90 4.53 -9.81 -15.12
N LYS A 91 5.66 -10.20 -15.70
CA LYS A 91 5.75 -11.31 -16.67
C LYS A 91 5.40 -12.66 -16.04
N ASP A 92 5.65 -12.84 -14.75
CA ASP A 92 5.39 -14.11 -14.06
C ASP A 92 3.89 -14.39 -13.90
N TYR A 93 3.05 -13.39 -14.13
CA TYR A 93 1.59 -13.48 -13.97
C TYR A 93 0.83 -13.56 -15.30
N SER A 94 1.48 -13.44 -16.43
CA SER A 94 0.83 -13.48 -17.75
C SER A 94 0.04 -14.76 -18.01
N ALA A 95 0.51 -15.90 -17.47
CA ALA A 95 -0.15 -17.20 -17.58
C ALA A 95 -1.47 -17.28 -16.78
N PHE A 96 -1.69 -16.37 -15.84
CA PHE A 96 -2.89 -16.33 -14.99
C PHE A 96 -4.00 -15.43 -15.54
N HIS A 97 -3.75 -14.75 -16.65
CA HIS A 97 -4.80 -13.98 -17.32
C HIS A 97 -5.94 -14.91 -17.76
N GLY A 98 -7.13 -14.70 -17.19
CA GLY A 98 -8.29 -15.56 -17.43
C GLY A 98 -8.28 -16.92 -16.72
N ARG A 99 -7.26 -17.22 -15.90
CA ARG A 99 -7.19 -18.44 -15.08
C ARG A 99 -7.18 -18.04 -13.60
N LEU A 100 -8.26 -18.39 -12.89
CA LEU A 100 -8.43 -18.03 -11.48
C LEU A 100 -7.60 -19.00 -10.60
N ARG A 101 -6.75 -18.45 -9.75
CA ARG A 101 -5.86 -19.25 -8.89
C ARG A 101 -6.60 -19.71 -7.63
N PRO A 102 -6.57 -21.01 -7.30
CA PRO A 102 -7.08 -21.51 -6.01
C PRO A 102 -6.31 -20.85 -4.83
N GLY A 103 -7.02 -20.55 -3.75
CA GLY A 103 -6.42 -19.94 -2.55
C GLY A 103 -6.09 -18.44 -2.65
N HIS A 104 -6.36 -17.82 -3.80
CA HIS A 104 -6.31 -16.38 -4.01
C HIS A 104 -7.74 -15.81 -4.14
N ALA A 105 -7.91 -14.52 -3.99
CA ALA A 105 -9.21 -13.87 -4.13
C ALA A 105 -9.65 -13.70 -5.60
N ASP A 106 -9.06 -14.42 -6.53
CA ASP A 106 -9.24 -14.21 -7.98
C ASP A 106 -10.70 -14.41 -8.41
N PHE A 107 -11.35 -15.49 -7.97
CA PHE A 107 -12.75 -15.77 -8.34
C PHE A 107 -13.69 -14.69 -7.79
N THR A 108 -13.60 -14.40 -6.51
CA THR A 108 -14.46 -13.40 -5.87
C THR A 108 -14.20 -11.99 -6.40
N ALA A 109 -12.96 -11.69 -6.76
CA ALA A 109 -12.59 -10.44 -7.40
C ALA A 109 -13.15 -10.35 -8.83
N PHE A 110 -13.04 -11.44 -9.60
CA PHE A 110 -13.59 -11.50 -10.96
C PHE A 110 -15.11 -11.23 -10.95
N GLU A 111 -15.85 -11.92 -10.10
CA GLU A 111 -17.30 -11.73 -9.95
C GLU A 111 -17.65 -10.31 -9.47
N LYS A 112 -16.97 -9.83 -8.43
CA LYS A 112 -17.27 -8.54 -7.80
C LYS A 112 -16.95 -7.35 -8.70
N TYR A 113 -15.88 -7.42 -9.49
CA TYR A 113 -15.35 -6.32 -10.30
C TYR A 113 -15.52 -6.56 -11.81
N ASN A 114 -16.36 -7.53 -12.21
CA ASN A 114 -16.65 -7.84 -13.61
C ASN A 114 -15.38 -8.10 -14.45
N GLY A 115 -14.37 -8.73 -13.85
CA GLY A 115 -13.11 -9.04 -14.52
C GLY A 115 -12.12 -7.88 -14.67
N TYR A 116 -12.41 -6.69 -14.14
CA TYR A 116 -11.54 -5.50 -14.28
C TYR A 116 -10.52 -5.32 -13.14
N GLN A 117 -10.36 -6.30 -12.27
CA GLN A 117 -9.32 -6.26 -11.24
C GLN A 117 -7.93 -6.49 -11.83
N ASP A 118 -6.90 -5.92 -11.17
CA ASP A 118 -5.51 -6.31 -11.44
C ASP A 118 -5.25 -7.70 -10.84
N TYR A 119 -5.06 -8.70 -11.69
CA TYR A 119 -4.82 -10.10 -11.29
C TYR A 119 -3.36 -10.37 -10.88
N ARG A 120 -2.46 -9.43 -11.13
CA ARG A 120 -1.03 -9.59 -10.84
C ARG A 120 -0.79 -9.59 -9.33
N GLY A 121 -0.01 -10.57 -8.86
CA GLY A 121 0.20 -10.76 -7.42
C GLY A 121 -1.11 -10.94 -6.67
N GLY A 122 -1.32 -10.19 -5.62
CA GLY A 122 -2.56 -10.16 -4.84
C GLY A 122 -3.51 -9.01 -5.21
N GLY A 123 -3.21 -8.24 -6.28
CA GLY A 123 -3.97 -7.05 -6.65
C GLY A 123 -4.10 -6.08 -5.48
N HIS A 124 -5.31 -5.60 -5.21
CA HIS A 124 -5.59 -4.76 -4.04
C HIS A 124 -5.92 -5.57 -2.76
N PHE A 125 -5.92 -6.90 -2.83
CA PHE A 125 -6.18 -7.77 -1.67
C PHE A 125 -4.94 -8.05 -0.83
N SER A 126 -3.74 -7.79 -1.33
CA SER A 126 -2.50 -7.96 -0.58
C SER A 126 -1.48 -6.87 -0.90
N GLY A 127 -0.49 -6.71 -0.02
CA GLY A 127 0.63 -5.78 -0.20
C GLY A 127 0.33 -4.34 0.21
N ARG A 128 -0.83 -3.79 -0.08
CA ARG A 128 -1.14 -2.39 0.19
C ARG A 128 -1.29 -2.03 1.67
N LEU A 129 -1.46 -3.01 2.55
CA LEU A 129 -1.51 -2.80 4.01
C LEU A 129 -0.18 -2.29 4.57
N THR A 130 0.90 -2.39 3.82
CA THR A 130 2.19 -1.76 4.16
C THR A 130 2.06 -0.28 4.43
N ALA A 131 1.15 0.40 3.74
CA ALA A 131 0.88 1.82 3.96
C ALA A 131 0.16 2.14 5.29
N CYS A 132 -0.27 1.12 6.05
CA CYS A 132 -0.89 1.30 7.38
C CYS A 132 0.13 1.31 8.53
N ILE A 133 1.42 1.07 8.28
CA ILE A 133 2.48 1.08 9.27
C ILE A 133 2.87 2.51 9.60
#